data_f11b081d9791e27aa57924e844edc6cf
#
_entry.id   f11b081d9791e27aa57924e844edc6cf
#
_cell.length_a   1.000
_cell.length_b   1.000
_cell.length_c   1.000
_cell.angle_alpha   90.00
_cell.angle_beta   90.00
_cell.angle_gamma   90.00
#
_symmetry.space_group_name_H-M   'P 1'
#
loop_
_entity.id
_entity.type
_entity.pdbx_description
1 polymer ?
#
loop_
_entity_poly.entity_id
_entity_poly.type
_entity_poly.pdbx_seq_one_letter_code
_entity_poly.pdbx_strand_id
1 'polypeptide(L)'
;MRTFQVGVRRASFTLTSSTGGEVFSLSSSCLPFSTHFRLCSTTRSLAIVSAFIIGFTLTVIMKWEHIVWLAASTVGASPLLQFGQGGTFDYPGLRFAADKKFSITVFSDLHLGEPAWTGVGKGPDADWKTIGVMNSVLNSEHSNMVVLNGDLTSCEFVAPENVTAIIDQVTAPLVERNMPFAATFGNHDMSKTCSTRIMSEHMWHNIKGKDGKKLSFTTSSVSGPYEKIGTSNYYIPIYSSSGGGNPHLSMLLWFFDSKGGRDFQKADSDGNDVPVEGWVDDKVTSWFTLTRDAVNQQQGRVIPSLAFVHIPPHATRAYQDSKPDGTTRPGLNEELIGHQGDVCDSNNNCSYSGADTYFMKALVETEGLLGVFSGHDHGVDWCMKWAKELPNNSPANGNGLNLCFNRHSGYGGYSDWARGGRQIVVEEAKLDEIETWIRLEDGSISGHVTLNSTYGQDRYPTVAALKSTGL
;
A
#
# COMPACT_ATOMS: atom_id res chain seq x y z
N MET A 1 19.32 2.80 -51.03
CA MET A 1 19.58 2.12 -49.73
C MET A 1 19.58 3.15 -48.63
N ARG A 2 18.60 3.15 -47.73
CA ARG A 2 18.60 4.00 -46.53
C ARG A 2 18.71 3.10 -45.32
N THR A 3 19.70 3.31 -44.50
CA THR A 3 19.98 2.54 -43.28
C THR A 3 19.48 3.32 -42.08
N PHE A 4 18.65 2.72 -41.26
CA PHE A 4 18.20 3.29 -40.00
C PHE A 4 18.77 2.46 -38.84
N GLN A 5 19.38 3.12 -37.88
CA GLN A 5 19.97 2.50 -36.73
C GLN A 5 19.10 2.84 -35.50
N VAL A 6 18.56 1.83 -34.87
CA VAL A 6 17.80 1.95 -33.62
C VAL A 6 18.61 1.28 -32.53
N GLY A 7 19.10 2.04 -31.60
CA GLY A 7 19.88 1.53 -30.46
C GLY A 7 18.97 1.35 -29.24
N VAL A 8 18.87 0.10 -28.80
CA VAL A 8 18.36 -0.22 -27.45
C VAL A 8 19.57 -0.72 -26.66
N ARG A 9 19.74 -0.33 -25.44
CA ARG A 9 20.89 -0.75 -24.61
C ARG A 9 21.08 -2.27 -24.72
N ARG A 10 22.15 -2.71 -25.42
CA ARG A 10 22.62 -4.07 -25.68
C ARG A 10 22.07 -4.82 -26.90
N ALA A 11 21.30 -4.18 -27.79
CA ALA A 11 21.01 -4.77 -29.10
C ALA A 11 20.97 -3.67 -30.17
N SER A 12 21.69 -3.86 -31.28
CA SER A 12 21.62 -2.99 -32.44
C SER A 12 20.84 -3.70 -33.54
N PHE A 13 19.85 -3.03 -34.09
CA PHE A 13 19.06 -3.53 -35.22
C PHE A 13 19.37 -2.69 -36.47
N THR A 14 19.65 -3.34 -37.56
CA THR A 14 19.85 -2.67 -38.85
C THR A 14 18.69 -3.05 -39.78
N LEU A 15 17.92 -2.05 -40.19
CA LEU A 15 16.88 -2.23 -41.19
C LEU A 15 17.40 -1.80 -42.52
N THR A 16 17.43 -2.72 -43.51
CA THR A 16 17.79 -2.43 -44.90
C THR A 16 16.57 -2.59 -45.79
N SER A 17 16.26 -1.58 -46.60
CA SER A 17 15.24 -1.67 -47.63
C SER A 17 15.90 -1.62 -49.01
N SER A 18 15.54 -2.51 -49.93
CA SER A 18 15.92 -2.46 -51.34
C SER A 18 14.74 -2.02 -52.19
N THR A 19 14.99 -1.12 -53.13
CA THR A 19 13.99 -0.66 -54.10
C THR A 19 13.74 -1.75 -55.12
N GLY A 20 12.62 -2.42 -55.03
CA GLY A 20 12.21 -3.40 -56.09
C GLY A 20 11.43 -4.61 -55.64
N GLY A 21 10.89 -4.60 -54.44
CA GLY A 21 10.07 -5.68 -53.90
C GLY A 21 10.19 -5.68 -52.37
N GLU A 22 9.07 -5.58 -51.72
CA GLU A 22 8.97 -5.39 -50.27
C GLU A 22 9.42 -6.62 -49.49
N VAL A 23 10.73 -6.77 -49.29
CA VAL A 23 11.27 -7.79 -48.38
C VAL A 23 12.04 -7.09 -47.27
N PHE A 24 11.52 -7.17 -46.07
CA PHE A 24 12.22 -6.72 -44.88
C PHE A 24 12.98 -7.90 -44.27
N SER A 25 14.29 -7.81 -44.18
CA SER A 25 15.09 -8.78 -43.43
C SER A 25 15.62 -8.16 -42.17
N LEU A 26 15.46 -8.85 -41.07
CA LEU A 26 16.05 -8.51 -39.78
C LEU A 26 17.25 -9.44 -39.52
N SER A 27 18.44 -8.88 -39.44
CA SER A 27 19.62 -9.63 -39.00
C SER A 27 19.92 -9.27 -37.55
N SER A 28 19.88 -10.23 -36.65
CA SER A 28 20.38 -10.11 -35.29
C SER A 28 21.73 -10.81 -35.20
N SER A 29 22.74 -10.10 -34.79
CA SER A 29 24.00 -10.69 -34.34
C SER A 29 23.93 -10.92 -32.84
N CYS A 30 23.86 -12.21 -32.47
CA CYS A 30 24.01 -12.79 -31.13
C CYS A 30 22.74 -13.13 -30.32
N LEU A 31 22.61 -14.46 -30.18
CA LEU A 31 21.90 -15.31 -29.23
C LEU A 31 20.44 -15.74 -29.57
N PRO A 32 20.09 -17.01 -29.29
CA PRO A 32 18.87 -17.64 -29.80
C PRO A 32 17.67 -17.31 -28.90
N PHE A 33 16.86 -16.35 -29.33
CA PHE A 33 15.51 -16.18 -28.83
C PHE A 33 14.53 -16.33 -29.99
N SER A 34 13.53 -17.19 -29.83
CA SER A 34 12.47 -17.38 -30.82
C SER A 34 11.57 -16.13 -30.84
N THR A 35 11.69 -15.33 -31.88
CA THR A 35 10.79 -14.20 -32.15
C THR A 35 9.79 -14.63 -33.24
N HIS A 36 8.50 -14.47 -32.93
CA HIS A 36 7.44 -14.67 -33.93
C HIS A 36 7.04 -13.30 -34.48
N PHE A 37 7.19 -13.13 -35.80
CA PHE A 37 6.70 -11.96 -36.52
C PHE A 37 5.44 -12.31 -37.32
N ARG A 38 4.43 -11.46 -37.26
CA ARG A 38 3.31 -11.50 -38.22
C ARG A 38 3.23 -10.19 -38.96
N LEU A 39 3.26 -10.26 -40.26
CA LEU A 39 2.95 -9.16 -41.17
C LEU A 39 1.47 -9.30 -41.58
N CYS A 40 0.67 -8.30 -41.25
CA CYS A 40 -0.70 -8.20 -41.80
C CYS A 40 -0.75 -6.98 -42.70
N SER A 41 -1.00 -7.19 -43.99
CA SER A 41 -1.27 -6.11 -44.95
C SER A 41 -2.77 -5.99 -45.13
N THR A 42 -3.31 -4.81 -44.83
CA THR A 42 -4.65 -4.44 -45.24
C THR A 42 -4.58 -3.16 -46.06
N THR A 43 -4.90 -3.31 -47.34
CA THR A 43 -5.14 -2.28 -48.38
C THR A 43 -4.20 -1.06 -48.42
N ARG A 44 -3.63 -0.85 -49.52
CA ARG A 44 -2.78 0.21 -50.16
C ARG A 44 -2.25 1.42 -49.39
N SER A 45 -2.51 1.59 -48.11
CA SER A 45 -2.11 2.85 -47.38
C SER A 45 -1.60 2.67 -45.95
N LEU A 46 -1.62 1.49 -45.37
CA LEU A 46 -1.13 1.26 -44.01
C LEU A 46 -0.40 -0.08 -43.91
N ALA A 47 0.81 -0.07 -43.33
CA ALA A 47 1.48 -1.28 -42.89
C ALA A 47 1.51 -1.30 -41.34
N ILE A 48 1.01 -2.38 -40.75
CA ILE A 48 1.08 -2.59 -39.30
C ILE A 48 2.13 -3.66 -39.04
N VAL A 49 3.19 -3.31 -38.34
CA VAL A 49 4.20 -4.26 -37.88
C VAL A 49 4.05 -4.44 -36.37
N SER A 50 3.59 -5.62 -35.97
CA SER A 50 3.53 -5.98 -34.54
C SER A 50 4.66 -6.96 -34.23
N ALA A 51 5.54 -6.57 -33.32
CA ALA A 51 6.60 -7.43 -32.81
C ALA A 51 6.34 -7.72 -31.34
N PHE A 52 6.25 -9.00 -31.00
CA PHE A 52 6.21 -9.46 -29.61
C PHE A 52 7.62 -9.78 -29.16
N ILE A 53 8.17 -8.95 -28.29
CA ILE A 53 9.38 -9.29 -27.50
C ILE A 53 8.87 -9.48 -26.08
N ILE A 54 9.29 -10.53 -25.41
CA ILE A 54 8.84 -10.95 -24.09
C ILE A 54 8.53 -9.71 -23.19
N GLY A 55 7.24 -9.49 -22.91
CA GLY A 55 6.75 -8.42 -22.06
C GLY A 55 6.44 -7.06 -22.72
N PHE A 56 6.53 -6.92 -24.07
CA PHE A 56 6.23 -5.64 -24.74
C PHE A 56 5.53 -5.89 -26.07
N THR A 57 4.45 -5.13 -26.32
CA THR A 57 3.83 -5.03 -27.63
C THR A 57 4.23 -3.68 -28.24
N LEU A 58 5.07 -3.69 -29.26
CA LEU A 58 5.38 -2.50 -30.05
C LEU A 58 4.51 -2.50 -31.30
N THR A 59 3.56 -1.61 -31.39
CA THR A 59 2.75 -1.39 -32.59
C THR A 59 3.24 -0.15 -33.32
N VAL A 60 3.80 -0.30 -34.51
CA VAL A 60 4.24 0.80 -35.36
C VAL A 60 3.21 0.94 -36.49
N ILE A 61 2.50 2.08 -36.50
CA ILE A 61 1.58 2.43 -37.59
C ILE A 61 2.30 3.42 -38.50
N MET A 62 2.59 3.01 -39.73
CA MET A 62 3.21 3.88 -40.73
C MET A 62 2.18 4.35 -41.75
N LYS A 63 1.99 5.65 -41.86
CA LYS A 63 1.30 6.32 -42.95
C LYS A 63 2.34 6.90 -43.91
N TRP A 64 2.16 6.76 -45.22
CA TRP A 64 3.15 7.18 -46.21
C TRP A 64 3.55 8.65 -46.16
N GLU A 65 2.77 9.47 -45.48
CA GLU A 65 3.04 10.92 -45.41
C GLU A 65 3.48 11.42 -44.04
N HIS A 66 3.30 10.65 -42.94
CA HIS A 66 3.79 11.00 -41.60
C HIS A 66 4.12 9.77 -40.77
N ILE A 67 5.34 9.72 -40.26
CA ILE A 67 5.73 8.72 -39.24
C ILE A 67 5.36 9.29 -37.89
N VAL A 68 4.30 8.76 -37.28
CA VAL A 68 3.97 9.07 -35.88
C VAL A 68 4.59 8.02 -34.98
N TRP A 69 5.59 8.39 -34.22
CA TRP A 69 6.13 7.58 -33.14
C TRP A 69 5.20 7.71 -31.95
N LEU A 70 4.37 6.70 -31.69
CA LEU A 70 3.82 6.50 -30.37
C LEU A 70 4.93 5.89 -29.51
N ALA A 71 5.68 6.74 -28.82
CA ALA A 71 6.43 6.29 -27.66
C ALA A 71 5.39 5.84 -26.63
N ALA A 72 5.11 4.54 -26.54
CA ALA A 72 4.60 3.98 -25.31
C ALA A 72 5.66 4.32 -24.26
N SER A 73 5.41 5.38 -23.48
CA SER A 73 6.17 5.60 -22.26
C SER A 73 6.01 4.30 -21.48
N THR A 74 7.09 3.55 -21.40
CA THR A 74 7.18 2.42 -20.49
C THR A 74 7.06 3.02 -19.09
N VAL A 75 5.84 3.12 -18.58
CA VAL A 75 5.65 2.99 -17.16
C VAL A 75 6.35 1.66 -16.89
N GLY A 76 7.51 1.73 -16.20
CA GLY A 76 8.25 0.53 -15.89
C GLY A 76 7.32 -0.35 -15.11
N ALA A 77 6.62 -1.24 -15.80
CA ALA A 77 5.98 -2.35 -15.14
C ALA A 77 7.14 -3.03 -14.44
N SER A 78 7.21 -2.88 -13.14
CA SER A 78 8.03 -3.78 -12.32
C SER A 78 7.72 -5.15 -12.87
N PRO A 79 8.71 -5.96 -13.24
CA PRO A 79 8.42 -7.29 -13.72
C PRO A 79 7.43 -7.83 -12.69
N LEU A 80 6.23 -8.21 -13.14
CA LEU A 80 5.33 -9.05 -12.35
C LEU A 80 6.27 -10.02 -11.69
N LEU A 81 6.42 -9.96 -10.35
CA LEU A 81 7.31 -10.86 -9.63
C LEU A 81 7.03 -12.17 -10.26
N GLN A 82 7.96 -12.65 -11.12
CA GLN A 82 7.72 -13.84 -11.93
C GLN A 82 7.44 -14.92 -10.90
N PHE A 83 6.17 -15.24 -10.70
CA PHE A 83 5.77 -16.48 -10.05
C PHE A 83 6.16 -17.61 -11.00
N GLY A 84 7.44 -17.56 -11.45
CA GLY A 84 8.09 -18.53 -12.30
C GLY A 84 8.31 -19.77 -11.45
N GLN A 85 7.89 -20.89 -11.98
CA GLN A 85 8.36 -22.19 -11.54
C GLN A 85 9.90 -22.11 -11.41
N GLY A 86 10.44 -21.99 -10.19
CA GLY A 86 11.87 -22.14 -9.93
C GLY A 86 12.64 -20.97 -9.31
N GLY A 87 12.03 -19.83 -8.99
CA GLY A 87 12.67 -18.84 -8.13
C GLY A 87 12.42 -19.21 -6.67
N THR A 88 13.42 -19.68 -5.97
CA THR A 88 13.38 -19.85 -4.52
C THR A 88 13.28 -18.48 -3.87
N PHE A 89 12.06 -18.03 -3.56
CA PHE A 89 11.92 -17.11 -2.44
C PHE A 89 12.39 -17.89 -1.20
N ASP A 90 13.38 -17.39 -0.48
CA ASP A 90 13.84 -17.94 0.81
C ASP A 90 12.74 -17.88 1.89
N TYR A 91 11.53 -17.47 1.52
CA TYR A 91 10.36 -17.40 2.38
C TYR A 91 9.22 -18.22 1.77
N PRO A 92 8.63 -19.19 2.50
CA PRO A 92 7.41 -19.83 2.04
C PRO A 92 6.33 -18.75 1.92
N GLY A 93 5.73 -18.58 0.73
CA GLY A 93 4.71 -17.58 0.47
C GLY A 93 3.61 -17.63 1.55
N LEU A 94 3.08 -16.47 1.91
CA LEU A 94 1.98 -16.38 2.88
C LEU A 94 0.76 -17.13 2.32
N ARG A 95 0.07 -17.84 3.20
CA ARG A 95 -1.10 -18.66 2.83
C ARG A 95 -2.14 -18.72 3.93
N PHE A 96 -3.34 -19.04 3.56
CA PHE A 96 -4.37 -19.39 4.52
C PHE A 96 -3.89 -20.55 5.42
N ALA A 97 -4.20 -20.48 6.70
CA ALA A 97 -3.83 -21.50 7.66
C ALA A 97 -4.66 -22.79 7.45
N ALA A 98 -4.37 -23.83 8.22
CA ALA A 98 -5.09 -25.11 8.10
C ALA A 98 -6.60 -25.01 8.43
N ASP A 99 -6.97 -24.05 9.27
CA ASP A 99 -8.35 -23.71 9.62
C ASP A 99 -9.07 -22.85 8.55
N LYS A 100 -8.41 -22.60 7.39
CA LYS A 100 -8.91 -21.80 6.29
C LYS A 100 -9.04 -20.31 6.57
N LYS A 101 -8.40 -19.80 7.60
CA LYS A 101 -8.37 -18.39 7.95
C LYS A 101 -7.03 -17.75 7.63
N PHE A 102 -7.07 -16.47 7.29
CA PHE A 102 -5.90 -15.61 7.22
C PHE A 102 -6.15 -14.41 8.13
N SER A 103 -5.33 -14.32 9.17
CA SER A 103 -5.48 -13.32 10.24
C SER A 103 -4.34 -12.31 10.18
N ILE A 104 -4.67 -11.04 10.26
CA ILE A 104 -3.74 -9.91 10.25
C ILE A 104 -3.96 -9.08 11.51
N THR A 105 -2.88 -8.79 12.24
CA THR A 105 -2.87 -7.73 13.25
C THR A 105 -2.29 -6.46 12.63
N VAL A 106 -2.96 -5.34 12.79
CA VAL A 106 -2.49 -4.03 12.32
C VAL A 106 -2.16 -3.15 13.51
N PHE A 107 -0.94 -2.66 13.55
CA PHE A 107 -0.51 -1.57 14.43
C PHE A 107 -0.32 -0.31 13.60
N SER A 108 -0.69 0.84 14.15
CA SER A 108 -0.62 2.13 13.51
C SER A 108 -0.28 3.20 14.55
N ASP A 109 0.36 4.27 14.12
CA ASP A 109 0.58 5.45 14.98
C ASP A 109 1.33 5.07 16.28
N LEU A 110 2.49 4.42 16.10
CA LEU A 110 3.34 3.96 17.20
C LEU A 110 4.15 5.09 17.82
N HIS A 111 4.61 6.05 17.01
CA HIS A 111 5.33 7.25 17.40
C HIS A 111 6.50 7.02 18.34
N LEU A 112 7.37 6.02 18.05
CA LEU A 112 8.58 5.84 18.83
C LEU A 112 9.56 6.98 18.61
N GLY A 113 10.35 7.26 19.63
CA GLY A 113 11.41 8.27 19.61
C GLY A 113 11.01 9.66 20.06
N GLU A 114 9.79 9.88 20.54
CA GLU A 114 9.36 11.17 21.07
C GLU A 114 9.90 11.44 22.48
N PRO A 115 10.51 12.61 22.72
CA PRO A 115 11.04 12.94 24.04
C PRO A 115 9.95 13.30 25.05
N ALA A 116 8.84 13.91 24.62
CA ALA A 116 7.65 14.20 25.41
C ALA A 116 6.56 14.74 24.51
N TRP A 117 5.34 14.28 24.61
CA TRP A 117 4.22 14.86 23.88
C TRP A 117 3.11 15.26 24.84
N THR A 118 2.20 14.44 25.21
CA THR A 118 0.96 14.84 25.92
C THR A 118 0.96 14.62 27.43
N GLY A 119 2.09 14.32 28.05
CA GLY A 119 2.18 14.07 29.49
C GLY A 119 1.85 12.65 29.94
N VAL A 120 1.53 11.74 29.02
CA VAL A 120 1.25 10.33 29.31
C VAL A 120 2.51 9.47 29.33
N GLY A 121 3.56 9.90 28.67
CA GLY A 121 4.88 9.29 28.67
C GLY A 121 5.92 10.30 28.26
N LYS A 122 7.17 10.01 28.51
CA LYS A 122 8.28 10.88 28.12
C LYS A 122 9.39 10.04 27.50
N GLY A 123 9.56 10.18 26.18
CA GLY A 123 10.65 9.51 25.50
C GLY A 123 10.64 8.00 25.73
N PRO A 124 11.71 7.45 26.33
CA PRO A 124 11.85 6.00 26.49
C PRO A 124 10.71 5.31 27.23
N ASP A 125 10.00 5.99 28.11
CA ASP A 125 8.85 5.42 28.84
C ASP A 125 7.67 5.22 27.87
N ALA A 126 7.43 6.17 26.95
CA ALA A 126 6.40 6.05 25.92
C ALA A 126 6.72 4.90 24.96
N ASP A 127 7.97 4.80 24.50
CA ASP A 127 8.42 3.73 23.64
C ASP A 127 8.25 2.37 24.30
N TRP A 128 8.69 2.23 25.56
CA TRP A 128 8.54 1.00 26.32
C TRP A 128 7.07 0.58 26.46
N LYS A 129 6.17 1.52 26.77
CA LYS A 129 4.73 1.26 26.87
C LYS A 129 4.14 0.87 25.53
N THR A 130 4.55 1.53 24.44
CA THR A 130 4.14 1.17 23.07
C THR A 130 4.49 -0.28 22.74
N ILE A 131 5.71 -0.71 23.08
CA ILE A 131 6.13 -2.11 22.92
C ILE A 131 5.30 -3.04 23.81
N GLY A 132 4.91 -2.57 25.01
CA GLY A 132 3.99 -3.28 25.92
C GLY A 132 2.63 -3.53 25.27
N VAL A 133 2.04 -2.51 24.62
CA VAL A 133 0.78 -2.64 23.85
C VAL A 133 0.91 -3.69 22.74
N MET A 134 1.96 -3.60 21.92
CA MET A 134 2.20 -4.58 20.87
C MET A 134 2.28 -6.01 21.42
N ASN A 135 3.00 -6.20 22.52
CA ASN A 135 3.12 -7.49 23.17
C ASN A 135 1.79 -7.99 23.74
N SER A 136 0.99 -7.13 24.38
CA SER A 136 -0.33 -7.48 24.91
C SER A 136 -1.27 -7.98 23.81
N VAL A 137 -1.36 -7.22 22.71
CA VAL A 137 -2.17 -7.58 21.56
C VAL A 137 -1.71 -8.90 20.93
N LEU A 138 -0.40 -9.06 20.66
CA LEU A 138 0.17 -10.26 20.03
C LEU A 138 0.11 -11.51 20.92
N ASN A 139 0.00 -11.35 22.23
CA ASN A 139 -0.22 -12.47 23.15
C ASN A 139 -1.68 -12.90 23.21
N SER A 140 -2.61 -12.01 22.84
CA SER A 140 -4.05 -12.26 22.87
C SER A 140 -4.61 -12.73 21.53
N GLU A 141 -3.88 -12.53 20.43
CA GLU A 141 -4.33 -12.81 19.07
C GLU A 141 -3.39 -13.75 18.32
N HIS A 142 -3.96 -14.54 17.41
CA HIS A 142 -3.19 -15.42 16.54
C HIS A 142 -3.18 -14.82 15.12
N SER A 143 -2.05 -14.24 14.73
CA SER A 143 -1.89 -13.61 13.43
C SER A 143 -1.00 -14.43 12.51
N ASN A 144 -1.33 -14.46 11.21
CA ASN A 144 -0.48 -15.00 10.17
C ASN A 144 0.60 -13.98 9.76
N MET A 145 0.30 -12.70 9.90
CA MET A 145 1.23 -11.59 9.69
C MET A 145 0.81 -10.34 10.46
N VAL A 146 1.73 -9.41 10.59
CA VAL A 146 1.49 -8.08 11.14
C VAL A 146 1.61 -7.04 10.04
N VAL A 147 0.76 -6.02 10.08
CA VAL A 147 0.91 -4.80 9.27
C VAL A 147 1.26 -3.64 10.22
N LEU A 148 2.33 -2.94 9.89
CA LEU A 148 2.73 -1.69 10.51
C LEU A 148 2.25 -0.56 9.58
N ASN A 149 1.17 0.11 9.94
CA ASN A 149 0.43 0.98 9.01
C ASN A 149 0.73 2.47 9.21
N GLY A 150 2.01 2.81 9.27
CA GLY A 150 2.51 4.19 9.28
C GLY A 150 2.59 4.84 10.67
N ASP A 151 3.30 5.95 10.71
CA ASP A 151 3.70 6.71 11.90
C ASP A 151 4.35 5.78 12.94
N LEU A 152 5.35 5.02 12.46
CA LEU A 152 6.11 4.09 13.28
C LEU A 152 7.02 4.84 14.23
N THR A 153 7.51 6.00 13.77
CA THR A 153 8.40 6.87 14.51
C THR A 153 7.91 8.31 14.41
N SER A 154 8.34 9.15 15.37
CA SER A 154 8.25 10.61 15.25
C SER A 154 9.62 11.13 14.81
N CYS A 155 9.88 11.05 13.53
CA CYS A 155 11.16 11.39 12.90
C CYS A 155 11.66 12.80 13.23
N GLU A 156 10.78 13.72 13.57
CA GLU A 156 11.12 15.07 13.98
C GLU A 156 12.04 15.11 15.23
N PHE A 157 11.97 14.05 16.04
CA PHE A 157 12.71 13.93 17.29
C PHE A 157 13.84 12.89 17.25
N VAL A 158 13.94 12.15 16.13
CA VAL A 158 14.93 11.08 15.98
C VAL A 158 16.20 11.60 15.29
N ALA A 159 17.33 11.45 15.95
CA ALA A 159 18.62 11.76 15.32
C ALA A 159 18.94 10.76 14.18
N PRO A 160 19.55 11.21 13.08
CA PRO A 160 19.77 10.37 11.89
C PRO A 160 20.46 9.02 12.18
N GLU A 161 21.41 9.01 13.10
CA GLU A 161 22.16 7.82 13.52
C GLU A 161 21.31 6.80 14.30
N ASN A 162 20.16 7.20 14.83
CA ASN A 162 19.29 6.34 15.65
C ASN A 162 18.12 5.73 14.84
N VAL A 163 17.91 6.13 13.59
CA VAL A 163 16.75 5.71 12.78
C VAL A 163 16.63 4.19 12.69
N THR A 164 17.73 3.50 12.43
CA THR A 164 17.70 2.03 12.34
C THR A 164 17.48 1.35 13.67
N ALA A 165 18.01 1.91 14.76
CA ALA A 165 17.81 1.36 16.11
C ALA A 165 16.35 1.50 16.57
N ILE A 166 15.66 2.59 16.21
CA ILE A 166 14.22 2.74 16.47
C ILE A 166 13.42 1.68 15.69
N ILE A 167 13.77 1.43 14.43
CA ILE A 167 13.12 0.38 13.63
C ILE A 167 13.37 -1.02 14.23
N ASP A 168 14.59 -1.29 14.74
CA ASP A 168 14.87 -2.51 15.47
C ASP A 168 13.96 -2.64 16.71
N GLN A 169 13.73 -1.55 17.43
CA GLN A 169 12.85 -1.52 18.59
C GLN A 169 11.38 -1.77 18.19
N VAL A 170 10.86 -1.09 17.15
CA VAL A 170 9.51 -1.31 16.61
C VAL A 170 9.29 -2.77 16.23
N THR A 171 10.29 -3.38 15.62
CA THR A 171 10.18 -4.76 15.09
C THR A 171 10.55 -5.85 16.10
N ALA A 172 11.10 -5.50 17.25
CA ALA A 172 11.53 -6.48 18.27
C ALA A 172 10.43 -7.48 18.68
N PRO A 173 9.17 -7.08 18.96
CA PRO A 173 8.09 -8.02 19.28
C PRO A 173 7.80 -9.03 18.16
N LEU A 174 8.05 -8.66 16.92
CA LEU A 174 7.83 -9.47 15.72
C LEU A 174 8.99 -10.46 15.53
N VAL A 175 10.22 -9.99 15.73
CA VAL A 175 11.43 -10.82 15.69
C VAL A 175 11.37 -11.91 16.77
N GLU A 176 10.93 -11.57 17.97
CA GLU A 176 10.77 -12.54 19.07
C GLU A 176 9.84 -13.70 18.72
N ARG A 177 8.82 -13.42 17.90
CA ARG A 177 7.78 -14.40 17.53
C ARG A 177 8.03 -15.04 16.16
N ASN A 178 9.11 -14.69 15.46
CA ASN A 178 9.32 -15.02 14.04
C ASN A 178 8.10 -14.60 13.18
N MET A 179 7.48 -13.49 13.51
CA MET A 179 6.25 -13.01 12.88
C MET A 179 6.57 -12.26 11.58
N PRO A 180 6.06 -12.73 10.42
CA PRO A 180 6.20 -11.98 9.18
C PRO A 180 5.41 -10.67 9.27
N PHE A 181 5.96 -9.62 8.64
CA PHE A 181 5.31 -8.31 8.65
C PHE A 181 5.50 -7.53 7.35
N ALA A 182 4.63 -6.57 7.15
CA ALA A 182 4.69 -5.59 6.09
C ALA A 182 4.47 -4.20 6.67
N ALA A 183 5.12 -3.17 6.12
CA ALA A 183 4.92 -1.80 6.55
C ALA A 183 4.51 -0.89 5.39
N THR A 184 3.67 0.09 5.66
CA THR A 184 3.58 1.34 4.93
C THR A 184 3.98 2.47 5.86
N PHE A 185 4.32 3.64 5.32
CA PHE A 185 4.80 4.76 6.11
C PHE A 185 3.76 5.86 6.21
N GLY A 186 3.84 6.61 7.32
CA GLY A 186 3.00 7.77 7.59
C GLY A 186 3.78 9.08 7.46
N ASN A 187 3.11 10.17 7.78
CA ASN A 187 3.68 11.51 7.64
C ASN A 187 4.74 11.84 8.70
N HIS A 188 4.72 11.18 9.85
CA HIS A 188 5.76 11.33 10.88
C HIS A 188 6.98 10.42 10.64
N ASP A 189 6.92 9.49 9.70
CA ASP A 189 8.06 8.63 9.35
C ASP A 189 9.07 9.31 8.42
N MET A 190 8.84 10.56 8.02
CA MET A 190 9.74 11.32 7.17
C MET A 190 9.91 12.75 7.66
N SER A 191 11.16 13.11 7.96
CA SER A 191 11.56 14.45 8.33
C SER A 191 12.92 14.80 7.70
N LYS A 192 13.42 16.02 7.91
CA LYS A 192 14.77 16.38 7.44
C LYS A 192 15.88 15.53 8.07
N THR A 193 15.62 14.87 9.19
CA THR A 193 16.60 14.06 9.95
C THR A 193 16.46 12.57 9.67
N CYS A 194 15.32 12.09 9.19
CA CYS A 194 15.17 10.68 8.86
C CYS A 194 14.30 10.42 7.61
N SER A 195 14.48 9.26 7.00
CA SER A 195 13.92 8.91 5.70
C SER A 195 13.25 7.54 5.74
N THR A 196 12.04 7.48 5.23
CA THR A 196 11.30 6.22 5.02
C THR A 196 12.09 5.23 4.15
N ARG A 197 12.95 5.72 3.25
CA ARG A 197 13.83 4.88 2.45
C ARG A 197 14.85 4.14 3.32
N ILE A 198 15.50 4.83 4.26
CA ILE A 198 16.46 4.21 5.19
C ILE A 198 15.76 3.14 6.01
N MET A 199 14.56 3.43 6.51
CA MET A 199 13.75 2.47 7.27
C MET A 199 13.38 1.24 6.43
N SER A 200 12.87 1.44 5.23
CA SER A 200 12.49 0.37 4.31
C SER A 200 13.67 -0.53 3.94
N GLU A 201 14.82 0.06 3.60
CA GLU A 201 16.05 -0.67 3.30
C GLU A 201 16.54 -1.47 4.52
N HIS A 202 16.46 -0.89 5.72
CA HIS A 202 16.82 -1.57 6.97
C HIS A 202 15.88 -2.76 7.25
N MET A 203 14.56 -2.55 7.16
CA MET A 203 13.58 -3.63 7.32
C MET A 203 13.81 -4.76 6.32
N TRP A 204 14.09 -4.42 5.06
CA TRP A 204 14.29 -5.39 4.01
C TRP A 204 15.57 -6.23 4.17
N HIS A 205 16.66 -5.64 4.59
CA HIS A 205 17.96 -6.29 4.62
C HIS A 205 18.36 -6.88 5.99
N ASN A 206 17.90 -6.25 7.08
CA ASN A 206 18.44 -6.49 8.41
C ASN A 206 17.47 -7.21 9.34
N ILE A 207 16.14 -7.01 9.20
CA ILE A 207 15.19 -7.63 10.11
C ILE A 207 14.96 -9.10 9.75
N LYS A 208 15.44 -9.96 10.62
CA LYS A 208 15.38 -11.42 10.48
C LYS A 208 14.86 -12.07 11.76
N GLY A 209 14.16 -13.17 11.60
CA GLY A 209 13.72 -14.00 12.72
C GLY A 209 14.87 -14.74 13.40
N LYS A 210 14.57 -15.39 14.50
CA LYS A 210 15.52 -16.24 15.25
C LYS A 210 16.09 -17.39 14.40
N ASP A 211 15.35 -17.79 13.36
CA ASP A 211 15.77 -18.81 12.39
C ASP A 211 16.64 -18.24 11.24
N GLY A 212 16.95 -16.95 11.30
CA GLY A 212 17.75 -16.23 10.29
C GLY A 212 16.98 -15.88 9.01
N LYS A 213 15.70 -16.24 8.90
CA LYS A 213 14.89 -15.91 7.75
C LYS A 213 14.41 -14.46 7.82
N LYS A 214 14.24 -13.87 6.66
CA LYS A 214 13.70 -12.53 6.51
C LYS A 214 12.24 -12.49 6.98
N LEU A 215 11.89 -11.46 7.75
CA LEU A 215 10.51 -11.26 8.22
C LEU A 215 9.75 -10.18 7.48
N SER A 216 10.46 -9.18 6.97
CA SER A 216 9.85 -8.02 6.31
C SER A 216 9.51 -8.30 4.85
N PHE A 217 8.28 -7.96 4.46
CA PHE A 217 7.82 -7.87 3.07
C PHE A 217 7.87 -6.44 2.52
N THR A 218 8.27 -5.45 3.34
CA THR A 218 8.29 -4.03 2.99
C THR A 218 9.25 -3.77 1.84
N THR A 219 8.73 -3.22 0.74
CA THR A 219 9.48 -2.93 -0.48
C THR A 219 8.79 -1.83 -1.28
N SER A 220 9.27 -1.51 -2.48
CA SER A 220 8.56 -0.66 -3.42
C SER A 220 8.62 -1.24 -4.84
N SER A 221 7.46 -1.28 -5.49
CA SER A 221 7.31 -1.70 -6.89
C SER A 221 7.24 -0.53 -7.86
N VAL A 222 7.17 0.70 -7.35
CA VAL A 222 7.05 1.92 -8.16
C VAL A 222 8.34 2.72 -8.06
N SER A 223 8.99 2.93 -9.20
CA SER A 223 10.23 3.71 -9.26
C SER A 223 9.96 5.21 -9.38
N GLY A 224 10.77 6.03 -8.72
CA GLY A 224 10.72 7.48 -8.81
C GLY A 224 11.36 8.15 -7.59
N PRO A 225 11.35 9.49 -7.55
CA PRO A 225 11.78 10.23 -6.37
C PRO A 225 10.87 9.89 -5.19
N TYR A 226 11.45 9.54 -4.05
CA TYR A 226 10.68 9.06 -2.88
C TYR A 226 9.74 10.13 -2.31
N GLU A 227 10.11 11.42 -2.40
CA GLU A 227 9.27 12.53 -1.98
C GLU A 227 8.00 12.70 -2.82
N LYS A 228 7.96 12.09 -4.03
CA LYS A 228 6.79 12.08 -4.91
C LYS A 228 6.06 10.77 -4.92
N ILE A 229 6.81 9.67 -4.97
CA ILE A 229 6.24 8.33 -5.16
C ILE A 229 6.03 7.61 -3.82
N GLY A 230 6.85 7.92 -2.79
CA GLY A 230 6.92 7.15 -1.57
C GLY A 230 7.87 5.94 -1.68
N THR A 231 7.98 5.19 -0.60
CA THR A 231 8.93 4.07 -0.45
C THR A 231 8.26 2.73 -0.14
N SER A 232 6.93 2.68 -0.01
CA SER A 232 6.19 1.48 0.39
C SER A 232 4.97 1.21 -0.49
N ASN A 233 5.18 1.19 -1.82
CA ASN A 233 4.12 0.89 -2.79
C ASN A 233 4.35 -0.51 -3.39
N TYR A 234 3.62 -1.51 -2.92
CA TYR A 234 3.79 -2.92 -3.32
C TYR A 234 2.54 -3.74 -3.04
N TYR A 235 2.57 -5.02 -3.40
CA TYR A 235 1.53 -5.98 -3.02
C TYR A 235 2.13 -7.29 -2.56
N ILE A 236 1.34 -8.04 -1.77
CA ILE A 236 1.70 -9.37 -1.26
C ILE A 236 0.63 -10.36 -1.71
N PRO A 237 1.01 -11.44 -2.39
CA PRO A 237 0.10 -12.53 -2.72
C PRO A 237 -0.12 -13.44 -1.51
N ILE A 238 -1.38 -13.80 -1.27
CA ILE A 238 -1.79 -14.79 -0.27
C ILE A 238 -2.33 -16.01 -1.01
N TYR A 239 -1.75 -17.15 -0.71
CA TYR A 239 -2.09 -18.40 -1.37
C TYR A 239 -3.11 -19.23 -0.57
N SER A 240 -3.75 -20.15 -1.26
CA SER A 240 -4.67 -21.10 -0.64
C SER A 240 -3.98 -21.93 0.45
N SER A 241 -4.77 -22.38 1.40
CA SER A 241 -4.33 -23.38 2.39
C SER A 241 -3.87 -24.65 1.68
N SER A 242 -2.81 -25.28 2.18
CA SER A 242 -2.29 -26.52 1.59
C SER A 242 -3.22 -27.69 1.86
N GLY A 243 -4.02 -28.03 0.86
CA GLY A 243 -4.93 -29.19 0.85
C GLY A 243 -4.52 -30.28 -0.15
N GLY A 244 -3.21 -30.54 -0.35
CA GLY A 244 -2.72 -31.64 -1.18
C GLY A 244 -2.55 -31.34 -2.67
N GLY A 245 -2.75 -30.08 -3.11
CA GLY A 245 -2.52 -29.60 -4.46
C GLY A 245 -1.48 -28.47 -4.52
N ASN A 246 -1.14 -28.00 -5.71
CA ASN A 246 -0.35 -26.79 -5.87
C ASN A 246 -1.15 -25.59 -5.31
N PRO A 247 -0.56 -24.74 -4.45
CA PRO A 247 -1.24 -23.57 -3.92
C PRO A 247 -1.60 -22.62 -5.08
N HIS A 248 -2.82 -22.12 -5.08
CA HIS A 248 -3.27 -21.07 -6.02
C HIS A 248 -3.35 -19.73 -5.31
N LEU A 249 -3.23 -18.65 -6.06
CA LEU A 249 -3.40 -17.30 -5.55
C LEU A 249 -4.85 -17.11 -5.09
N SER A 250 -5.07 -16.79 -3.81
CA SER A 250 -6.42 -16.63 -3.24
C SER A 250 -6.78 -15.17 -2.98
N MET A 251 -5.83 -14.35 -2.52
CA MET A 251 -6.04 -12.95 -2.16
C MET A 251 -4.78 -12.11 -2.39
N LEU A 252 -4.93 -10.80 -2.50
CA LEU A 252 -3.85 -9.82 -2.52
C LEU A 252 -3.96 -8.85 -1.34
N LEU A 253 -2.81 -8.42 -0.83
CA LEU A 253 -2.70 -7.30 0.10
C LEU A 253 -1.95 -6.18 -0.62
N TRP A 254 -2.58 -5.01 -0.75
CA TRP A 254 -1.99 -3.82 -1.36
C TRP A 254 -1.48 -2.87 -0.29
N PHE A 255 -0.32 -2.28 -0.52
CA PHE A 255 0.29 -1.28 0.35
C PHE A 255 0.56 -0.03 -0.45
N PHE A 256 0.11 1.11 0.07
CA PHE A 256 0.25 2.41 -0.55
C PHE A 256 0.92 3.38 0.42
N ASP A 257 1.85 4.15 -0.10
CA ASP A 257 2.53 5.22 0.63
C ASP A 257 1.81 6.54 0.34
N SER A 258 1.12 7.06 1.34
CA SER A 258 0.45 8.36 1.27
C SER A 258 1.42 9.52 1.45
N LYS A 259 2.65 9.24 1.86
CA LYS A 259 3.68 10.24 2.13
C LYS A 259 3.28 11.23 3.24
N GLY A 260 3.68 12.47 3.09
CA GLY A 260 3.55 13.55 4.09
C GLY A 260 4.89 13.84 4.77
N GLY A 261 4.85 14.66 5.82
CA GLY A 261 6.04 15.03 6.57
C GLY A 261 6.93 16.06 5.87
N ARG A 262 8.25 15.91 6.03
CA ARG A 262 9.27 16.84 5.50
C ARG A 262 10.31 16.11 4.66
N ASP A 263 10.75 16.75 3.58
CA ASP A 263 11.72 16.17 2.65
C ASP A 263 13.10 16.02 3.32
N PHE A 264 13.64 14.80 3.26
CA PHE A 264 14.86 14.44 3.94
C PHE A 264 16.06 15.24 3.44
N GLN A 265 16.77 15.88 4.38
CA GLN A 265 17.97 16.70 4.12
C GLN A 265 17.74 17.86 3.16
N LYS A 266 16.51 18.33 2.99
CA LYS A 266 16.21 19.50 2.17
C LYS A 266 15.71 20.67 3.01
N ALA A 267 16.05 21.86 2.54
CA ALA A 267 15.55 23.13 3.03
C ALA A 267 15.20 24.03 1.85
N ASP A 268 14.24 24.92 2.05
CA ASP A 268 13.90 25.97 1.11
C ASP A 268 14.96 27.10 1.11
N SER A 269 14.74 28.15 0.32
CA SER A 269 15.67 29.30 0.24
C SER A 269 15.85 30.05 1.56
N ASP A 270 14.89 29.93 2.48
CA ASP A 270 14.88 30.60 3.77
C ASP A 270 15.38 29.69 4.91
N GLY A 271 15.73 28.45 4.59
CA GLY A 271 16.24 27.44 5.52
C GLY A 271 15.16 26.64 6.24
N ASN A 272 13.90 26.78 5.83
CA ASN A 272 12.80 26.01 6.42
C ASN A 272 12.72 24.60 5.83
N ASP A 273 12.13 23.67 6.57
CA ASP A 273 11.88 22.31 6.12
C ASP A 273 10.89 22.30 4.97
N VAL A 274 11.22 21.56 3.91
CA VAL A 274 10.35 21.43 2.72
C VAL A 274 9.26 20.40 2.99
N PRO A 275 7.96 20.79 2.94
CA PRO A 275 6.87 19.84 3.13
C PRO A 275 6.77 18.85 1.97
N VAL A 276 6.35 17.63 2.28
CA VAL A 276 5.99 16.60 1.31
C VAL A 276 4.48 16.43 1.27
N GLU A 277 3.94 16.33 0.09
CA GLU A 277 2.50 16.18 -0.15
C GLU A 277 1.95 14.90 0.49
N GLY A 278 0.79 14.99 1.17
CA GLY A 278 0.16 13.89 1.91
C GLY A 278 -0.95 13.20 1.11
N TRP A 279 -0.61 12.55 -0.01
CA TRP A 279 -1.54 11.70 -0.79
C TRP A 279 -0.79 10.70 -1.66
N VAL A 280 -1.50 9.66 -2.10
CA VAL A 280 -0.97 8.66 -3.02
C VAL A 280 -0.80 9.27 -4.41
N ASP A 281 0.40 9.18 -4.96
CA ASP A 281 0.74 9.76 -6.27
C ASP A 281 0.00 9.06 -7.43
N ASP A 282 -0.34 9.81 -8.47
CA ASP A 282 -1.05 9.31 -9.66
C ASP A 282 -0.29 8.17 -10.37
N LYS A 283 1.03 8.18 -10.32
CA LYS A 283 1.84 7.09 -10.88
C LYS A 283 1.71 5.80 -10.07
N VAL A 284 1.58 5.90 -8.75
CA VAL A 284 1.29 4.76 -7.88
C VAL A 284 -0.11 4.22 -8.18
N THR A 285 -1.08 5.11 -8.31
CA THR A 285 -2.45 4.76 -8.69
C THR A 285 -2.50 4.05 -10.05
N SER A 286 -1.77 4.55 -11.04
CA SER A 286 -1.66 3.91 -12.36
C SER A 286 -0.98 2.54 -12.29
N TRP A 287 0.08 2.40 -11.50
CA TRP A 287 0.73 1.11 -11.25
C TRP A 287 -0.24 0.10 -10.61
N PHE A 288 -1.01 0.54 -9.62
CA PHE A 288 -2.00 -0.30 -8.94
C PHE A 288 -3.03 -0.86 -9.92
N THR A 289 -3.66 0.00 -10.73
CA THR A 289 -4.70 -0.42 -11.69
C THR A 289 -4.14 -1.37 -12.74
N LEU A 290 -2.98 -1.06 -13.32
CA LEU A 290 -2.33 -1.91 -14.31
C LEU A 290 -1.91 -3.27 -13.74
N THR A 291 -1.38 -3.28 -12.52
CA THR A 291 -0.94 -4.53 -11.87
C THR A 291 -2.12 -5.41 -11.50
N ARG A 292 -3.18 -4.82 -10.92
CA ARG A 292 -4.44 -5.52 -10.64
C ARG A 292 -5.00 -6.20 -11.90
N ASP A 293 -5.11 -5.46 -12.99
CA ASP A 293 -5.67 -5.95 -14.25
C ASP A 293 -4.81 -7.09 -14.82
N ALA A 294 -3.49 -6.94 -14.78
CA ALA A 294 -2.57 -7.98 -15.22
C ALA A 294 -2.67 -9.25 -14.39
N VAL A 295 -2.78 -9.14 -13.06
CA VAL A 295 -2.96 -10.29 -12.17
C VAL A 295 -4.30 -10.98 -12.43
N ASN A 296 -5.39 -10.23 -12.52
CA ASN A 296 -6.73 -10.78 -12.79
C ASN A 296 -6.78 -11.49 -14.15
N GLN A 297 -6.16 -10.91 -15.17
CA GLN A 297 -6.04 -11.52 -16.49
C GLN A 297 -5.22 -12.82 -16.42
N GLN A 298 -4.09 -12.82 -15.72
CA GLN A 298 -3.24 -14.02 -15.58
C GLN A 298 -3.97 -15.15 -14.85
N GLN A 299 -4.76 -14.80 -13.82
CA GLN A 299 -5.51 -15.78 -13.03
C GLN A 299 -6.86 -16.17 -13.67
N GLY A 300 -7.31 -15.47 -14.71
CA GLY A 300 -8.60 -15.69 -15.37
C GLY A 300 -9.81 -15.38 -14.48
N ARG A 301 -9.62 -14.65 -13.40
CA ARG A 301 -10.65 -14.25 -12.45
C ARG A 301 -10.27 -12.99 -11.66
N VAL A 302 -11.24 -12.33 -11.07
CA VAL A 302 -11.02 -11.29 -10.06
C VAL A 302 -10.40 -11.91 -8.82
N ILE A 303 -9.31 -11.30 -8.33
CA ILE A 303 -8.67 -11.72 -7.09
C ILE A 303 -9.11 -10.78 -5.96
N PRO A 304 -9.78 -11.30 -4.91
CA PRO A 304 -10.13 -10.52 -3.73
C PRO A 304 -8.89 -9.87 -3.10
N SER A 305 -9.08 -8.68 -2.52
CA SER A 305 -7.93 -7.96 -1.96
C SER A 305 -8.29 -7.05 -0.79
N LEU A 306 -7.29 -6.71 0.01
CA LEU A 306 -7.30 -5.68 1.03
C LEU A 306 -6.25 -4.64 0.69
N ALA A 307 -6.42 -3.42 1.19
CA ALA A 307 -5.46 -2.34 1.01
C ALA A 307 -5.12 -1.66 2.34
N PHE A 308 -3.89 -1.20 2.44
CA PHE A 308 -3.36 -0.47 3.59
C PHE A 308 -2.72 0.83 3.11
N VAL A 309 -3.10 1.93 3.75
CA VAL A 309 -2.58 3.28 3.51
C VAL A 309 -2.67 4.07 4.80
N HIS A 310 -1.66 4.86 5.13
CA HIS A 310 -1.65 5.56 6.41
C HIS A 310 -2.67 6.70 6.45
N ILE A 311 -2.48 7.77 5.67
CA ILE A 311 -3.43 8.89 5.61
C ILE A 311 -4.69 8.43 4.88
N PRO A 312 -5.88 8.55 5.50
CA PRO A 312 -7.11 8.04 4.89
C PRO A 312 -7.55 8.85 3.67
N PRO A 313 -8.26 8.24 2.71
CA PRO A 313 -8.88 8.98 1.61
C PRO A 313 -9.94 9.98 2.09
N HIS A 314 -10.11 11.09 1.36
CA HIS A 314 -11.11 12.13 1.68
C HIS A 314 -12.54 11.60 1.88
N ALA A 315 -12.90 10.50 1.25
CA ALA A 315 -14.21 9.87 1.43
C ALA A 315 -14.57 9.59 2.89
N THR A 316 -13.58 9.30 3.76
CA THR A 316 -13.80 9.05 5.19
C THR A 316 -14.25 10.32 5.91
N ARG A 317 -13.65 11.47 5.59
CA ARG A 317 -14.02 12.75 6.15
C ARG A 317 -15.40 13.20 5.67
N ALA A 318 -15.66 13.09 4.37
CA ALA A 318 -16.99 13.39 3.82
C ALA A 318 -18.09 12.53 4.48
N TYR A 319 -17.76 11.28 4.83
CA TYR A 319 -18.65 10.41 5.58
C TYR A 319 -18.80 10.86 7.04
N GLN A 320 -17.72 11.19 7.74
CA GLN A 320 -17.76 11.69 9.12
C GLN A 320 -18.63 12.95 9.25
N ASP A 321 -18.58 13.86 8.30
CA ASP A 321 -19.40 15.07 8.27
C ASP A 321 -20.91 14.78 8.21
N SER A 322 -21.31 13.57 7.77
CA SER A 322 -22.69 13.10 7.82
C SER A 322 -23.17 12.67 9.20
N LYS A 323 -22.28 12.67 10.19
CA LYS A 323 -22.55 12.24 11.58
C LYS A 323 -23.11 10.82 11.64
N PRO A 324 -22.32 9.81 11.26
CA PRO A 324 -22.77 8.42 11.22
C PRO A 324 -23.27 7.93 12.57
N ASP A 325 -24.31 7.07 12.52
CA ASP A 325 -24.88 6.43 13.71
C ASP A 325 -23.92 5.36 14.27
N GLY A 326 -23.37 5.58 15.46
CA GLY A 326 -22.45 4.67 16.14
C GLY A 326 -23.04 3.28 16.44
N THR A 327 -24.36 3.09 16.37
CA THR A 327 -25.00 1.77 16.48
C THR A 327 -24.90 0.96 15.19
N THR A 328 -24.63 1.57 14.05
CA THR A 328 -24.42 0.90 12.77
C THR A 328 -22.96 0.94 12.31
N ARG A 329 -22.15 1.73 12.99
CA ARG A 329 -20.70 1.93 12.75
C ARG A 329 -20.01 2.06 14.11
N PRO A 330 -19.94 0.95 14.88
CA PRO A 330 -19.32 1.02 16.22
C PRO A 330 -17.83 1.32 16.10
N GLY A 331 -17.34 2.20 16.96
CA GLY A 331 -15.96 2.59 17.03
C GLY A 331 -15.79 3.96 17.69
N LEU A 332 -14.55 4.29 17.98
CA LEU A 332 -14.15 5.61 18.45
C LEU A 332 -14.33 6.63 17.33
N ASN A 333 -14.89 7.81 17.63
CA ASN A 333 -15.08 8.93 16.69
C ASN A 333 -14.99 10.25 17.47
N GLU A 334 -13.82 10.51 18.07
CA GLU A 334 -13.59 11.59 19.02
C GLU A 334 -12.72 12.71 18.44
N GLU A 335 -12.32 12.60 17.18
CA GLU A 335 -11.54 13.63 16.51
C GLU A 335 -11.96 13.83 15.07
N LEU A 336 -11.58 14.98 14.52
CA LEU A 336 -11.85 15.37 13.16
C LEU A 336 -10.81 14.73 12.23
N ILE A 337 -11.27 13.95 11.25
CA ILE A 337 -10.39 13.21 10.35
C ILE A 337 -9.54 14.18 9.51
N GLY A 338 -8.22 14.00 9.58
CA GLY A 338 -7.24 14.46 8.61
C GLY A 338 -7.19 13.51 7.42
N HIS A 339 -7.16 14.03 6.19
CA HIS A 339 -7.29 13.15 5.02
C HIS A 339 -6.34 13.53 3.89
N GLN A 340 -6.17 12.61 2.96
CA GLN A 340 -5.37 12.89 1.76
C GLN A 340 -5.92 14.10 0.99
N GLY A 341 -4.99 14.88 0.43
CA GLY A 341 -5.34 16.06 -0.34
C GLY A 341 -5.66 17.30 0.47
N ASP A 342 -5.48 17.29 1.79
CA ASP A 342 -5.50 18.51 2.59
C ASP A 342 -4.30 19.39 2.26
N VAL A 343 -4.59 20.66 2.01
CA VAL A 343 -3.59 21.71 1.81
C VAL A 343 -3.85 22.81 2.83
N CYS A 344 -2.90 23.01 3.73
CA CYS A 344 -3.04 23.96 4.83
C CYS A 344 -2.18 25.22 4.57
N ASP A 345 -2.72 26.38 4.91
CA ASP A 345 -1.98 27.64 4.93
C ASP A 345 -1.09 27.75 6.19
N SER A 346 -0.32 28.84 6.27
CA SER A 346 0.55 29.12 7.42
C SER A 346 -0.19 29.32 8.76
N ASN A 347 -1.51 29.46 8.73
CA ASN A 347 -2.37 29.60 9.90
C ASN A 347 -3.10 28.29 10.23
N ASN A 348 -2.71 27.17 9.62
CA ASN A 348 -3.36 25.86 9.71
C ASN A 348 -4.84 25.84 9.26
N ASN A 349 -5.23 26.75 8.36
CA ASN A 349 -6.51 26.63 7.68
C ASN A 349 -6.33 25.65 6.50
N CYS A 350 -6.92 24.48 6.61
CA CYS A 350 -6.82 23.44 5.60
C CYS A 350 -8.02 23.45 4.66
N SER A 351 -7.77 23.15 3.40
CA SER A 351 -8.79 22.98 2.38
C SER A 351 -8.50 21.74 1.54
N TYR A 352 -9.56 21.05 1.14
CA TYR A 352 -9.42 19.88 0.27
C TYR A 352 -9.09 20.29 -1.15
N SER A 353 -7.98 19.80 -1.69
CA SER A 353 -7.49 20.10 -3.04
C SER A 353 -8.04 19.17 -4.13
N GLY A 354 -8.60 18.02 -3.76
CA GLY A 354 -8.99 16.97 -4.69
C GLY A 354 -7.85 16.09 -5.18
N ALA A 355 -6.66 16.18 -4.59
CA ALA A 355 -5.46 15.47 -5.04
C ALA A 355 -5.59 13.94 -5.01
N ASP A 356 -6.37 13.38 -4.08
CA ASP A 356 -6.61 11.94 -3.97
C ASP A 356 -7.76 11.42 -4.85
N THR A 357 -8.38 12.27 -5.68
CA THR A 357 -9.54 11.89 -6.50
C THR A 357 -9.23 10.71 -7.42
N TYR A 358 -8.04 10.69 -8.03
CA TYR A 358 -7.66 9.60 -8.92
C TYR A 358 -7.46 8.29 -8.16
N PHE A 359 -6.85 8.35 -6.98
CA PHE A 359 -6.69 7.20 -6.10
C PHE A 359 -8.05 6.68 -5.59
N MET A 360 -8.94 7.57 -5.13
CA MET A 360 -10.30 7.18 -4.71
C MET A 360 -11.07 6.48 -5.82
N LYS A 361 -11.01 6.99 -7.06
CA LYS A 361 -11.63 6.33 -8.22
C LYS A 361 -11.06 4.94 -8.47
N ALA A 362 -9.73 4.81 -8.43
CA ALA A 362 -9.09 3.51 -8.62
C ALA A 362 -9.49 2.49 -7.54
N LEU A 363 -9.66 2.93 -6.29
CA LEU A 363 -10.14 2.08 -5.20
C LEU A 363 -11.55 1.55 -5.48
N VAL A 364 -12.51 2.42 -5.80
CA VAL A 364 -13.91 2.00 -6.04
C VAL A 364 -14.10 1.26 -7.37
N GLU A 365 -13.25 1.47 -8.36
CA GLU A 365 -13.25 0.73 -9.63
C GLU A 365 -12.56 -0.64 -9.51
N THR A 366 -11.94 -0.94 -8.37
CA THR A 366 -11.29 -2.23 -8.14
C THR A 366 -12.30 -3.26 -7.65
N GLU A 367 -12.80 -4.06 -8.59
CA GLU A 367 -13.65 -5.21 -8.26
C GLU A 367 -12.88 -6.18 -7.35
N GLY A 368 -13.54 -6.68 -6.31
CA GLY A 368 -12.94 -7.59 -5.33
C GLY A 368 -12.06 -6.90 -4.27
N LEU A 369 -11.90 -5.57 -4.27
CA LEU A 369 -11.33 -4.85 -3.15
C LEU A 369 -12.36 -4.79 -2.01
N LEU A 370 -12.08 -5.49 -0.90
CA LEU A 370 -13.03 -5.69 0.20
C LEU A 370 -12.96 -4.57 1.23
N GLY A 371 -11.75 -4.03 1.46
CA GLY A 371 -11.53 -3.01 2.47
C GLY A 371 -10.20 -2.28 2.31
N VAL A 372 -10.19 -1.01 2.74
CA VAL A 372 -9.00 -0.17 2.90
C VAL A 372 -8.86 0.20 4.36
N PHE A 373 -7.67 0.04 4.91
CA PHE A 373 -7.37 0.27 6.32
C PHE A 373 -6.37 1.41 6.47
N SER A 374 -6.71 2.41 7.29
CA SER A 374 -5.91 3.62 7.50
C SER A 374 -5.60 3.85 8.98
N GLY A 375 -4.53 4.60 9.25
CA GLY A 375 -4.17 5.14 10.57
C GLY A 375 -4.40 6.64 10.61
N HIS A 376 -3.39 7.39 11.10
CA HIS A 376 -3.27 8.83 11.09
C HIS A 376 -4.10 9.55 12.16
N ASP A 377 -5.36 9.19 12.32
CA ASP A 377 -6.29 9.82 13.26
C ASP A 377 -6.41 8.96 14.51
N HIS A 378 -5.86 9.43 15.65
CA HIS A 378 -5.75 8.63 16.88
C HIS A 378 -7.09 8.40 17.58
N GLY A 379 -8.04 9.32 17.39
CA GLY A 379 -9.36 9.30 17.99
C GLY A 379 -10.45 8.63 17.13
N VAL A 380 -10.07 7.87 16.12
CA VAL A 380 -11.01 7.22 15.18
C VAL A 380 -10.63 5.76 14.96
N ASP A 381 -11.61 4.84 15.07
CA ASP A 381 -11.38 3.41 14.78
C ASP A 381 -12.61 2.67 14.22
N TRP A 382 -13.60 3.36 13.71
CA TRP A 382 -14.75 2.75 13.04
C TRP A 382 -14.45 2.32 11.60
N CYS A 383 -15.37 1.55 11.02
CA CYS A 383 -15.43 1.26 9.59
C CYS A 383 -16.66 1.90 8.97
N MET A 384 -16.57 2.34 7.72
CA MET A 384 -17.71 2.75 6.90
C MET A 384 -17.87 1.86 5.68
N LYS A 385 -19.11 1.72 5.21
CA LYS A 385 -19.38 1.23 3.87
C LYS A 385 -19.57 2.44 2.95
N TRP A 386 -18.68 2.61 1.98
CA TRP A 386 -18.73 3.72 1.05
C TRP A 386 -19.88 3.53 0.05
N ALA A 387 -21.01 4.17 0.36
CA ALA A 387 -22.18 4.17 -0.51
C ALA A 387 -21.95 4.96 -1.80
N LYS A 388 -22.88 4.85 -2.77
CA LYS A 388 -22.77 5.52 -4.08
C LYS A 388 -22.60 7.03 -3.98
N GLU A 389 -23.30 7.65 -3.03
CA GLU A 389 -23.25 9.09 -2.80
C GLU A 389 -22.79 9.36 -1.39
N LEU A 390 -21.82 10.23 -1.23
CA LEU A 390 -21.41 10.77 0.05
C LEU A 390 -21.92 12.20 0.17
N PRO A 391 -22.24 12.67 1.39
CA PRO A 391 -22.50 14.07 1.65
C PRO A 391 -21.33 14.94 1.16
N ASN A 392 -21.62 16.23 0.88
CA ASN A 392 -20.59 17.22 0.54
C ASN A 392 -19.82 16.99 -0.77
N ASN A 393 -20.47 16.39 -1.78
CA ASN A 393 -19.90 16.28 -3.14
C ASN A 393 -18.53 15.60 -3.21
N SER A 394 -18.33 14.49 -2.50
CA SER A 394 -17.13 13.68 -2.73
C SER A 394 -16.93 13.46 -4.24
N PRO A 395 -15.72 13.67 -4.77
CA PRO A 395 -15.46 13.59 -6.21
C PRO A 395 -15.53 12.17 -6.77
N ALA A 396 -15.75 11.15 -5.93
CA ALA A 396 -15.92 9.76 -6.35
C ALA A 396 -17.16 9.15 -5.69
N ASN A 397 -17.93 8.40 -6.46
CA ASN A 397 -19.07 7.65 -5.99
C ASN A 397 -18.62 6.26 -5.53
N GLY A 398 -18.99 5.88 -4.32
CA GLY A 398 -18.69 4.56 -3.77
C GLY A 398 -19.42 3.43 -4.48
N ASN A 399 -18.94 2.22 -4.26
CA ASN A 399 -19.52 0.97 -4.78
C ASN A 399 -19.91 -0.02 -3.65
N GLY A 400 -19.80 0.41 -2.40
CA GLY A 400 -19.95 -0.42 -1.21
C GLY A 400 -18.61 -0.89 -0.60
N LEU A 401 -17.47 -0.35 -1.06
CA LEU A 401 -16.16 -0.59 -0.47
C LEU A 401 -16.14 -0.19 1.01
N ASN A 402 -15.52 -1.02 1.85
CA ASN A 402 -15.33 -0.68 3.25
C ASN A 402 -14.06 0.14 3.45
N LEU A 403 -14.15 1.25 4.19
CA LEU A 403 -13.00 2.03 4.65
C LEU A 403 -12.96 1.97 6.16
N CYS A 404 -11.84 1.56 6.74
CA CYS A 404 -11.67 1.34 8.17
C CYS A 404 -10.49 2.13 8.71
N PHE A 405 -10.61 2.63 9.94
CA PHE A 405 -9.48 3.17 10.68
C PHE A 405 -8.88 2.10 11.61
N ASN A 406 -7.57 2.11 11.74
CA ASN A 406 -6.89 1.35 12.78
C ASN A 406 -6.98 2.11 14.11
N ARG A 407 -6.91 1.39 15.23
CA ARG A 407 -6.70 2.05 16.52
C ARG A 407 -5.24 2.47 16.62
N HIS A 408 -4.95 3.68 17.10
CA HIS A 408 -3.57 4.05 17.42
C HIS A 408 -3.01 3.13 18.50
N SER A 409 -1.74 2.75 18.32
CA SER A 409 -1.10 1.74 19.15
C SER A 409 -0.08 2.32 20.10
N GLY A 410 0.43 3.53 19.80
CA GLY A 410 1.53 4.15 20.49
C GLY A 410 1.16 4.98 21.72
N TYR A 411 2.12 5.11 22.62
CA TYR A 411 2.08 6.08 23.71
C TYR A 411 2.78 7.40 23.34
N GLY A 412 3.52 7.42 22.24
CA GLY A 412 3.92 8.65 21.56
C GLY A 412 2.75 9.26 20.79
N GLY A 413 2.99 10.40 20.15
CA GLY A 413 1.95 11.17 19.49
C GLY A 413 1.02 11.85 20.50
N TYR A 414 -0.14 12.26 20.03
CA TYR A 414 -1.16 12.89 20.88
C TYR A 414 -2.21 11.87 21.31
N SER A 415 -2.93 12.17 22.34
CA SER A 415 -4.12 11.50 22.88
C SER A 415 -3.92 10.70 24.17
N ASP A 416 -5.05 10.42 24.81
CA ASP A 416 -5.15 9.61 26.03
C ASP A 416 -6.16 8.45 25.89
N TRP A 417 -6.66 8.16 24.67
CA TRP A 417 -7.54 7.02 24.44
C TRP A 417 -6.78 5.69 24.60
N ALA A 418 -7.48 4.66 25.05
CA ALA A 418 -6.92 3.32 25.20
C ALA A 418 -6.30 2.82 23.89
N ARG A 419 -5.10 2.28 23.98
CA ARG A 419 -4.32 1.79 22.82
C ARG A 419 -4.75 0.39 22.45
N GLY A 420 -4.40 0.01 21.21
CA GLY A 420 -4.72 -1.33 20.74
C GLY A 420 -4.19 -1.60 19.34
N GLY A 421 -4.66 -2.69 18.74
CA GLY A 421 -4.38 -3.05 17.36
C GLY A 421 -5.61 -3.62 16.69
N ARG A 422 -5.83 -3.27 15.42
CA ARG A 422 -6.94 -3.83 14.63
C ARG A 422 -6.64 -5.26 14.24
N GLN A 423 -7.64 -6.09 14.38
CA GLN A 423 -7.64 -7.48 13.93
C GLN A 423 -8.48 -7.58 12.65
N ILE A 424 -7.96 -8.31 11.66
CA ILE A 424 -8.64 -8.55 10.38
C ILE A 424 -8.56 -10.05 10.11
N VAL A 425 -9.69 -10.68 9.94
CA VAL A 425 -9.76 -12.11 9.62
C VAL A 425 -10.58 -12.31 8.35
N VAL A 426 -10.00 -13.02 7.40
CA VAL A 426 -10.64 -13.45 6.16
C VAL A 426 -10.69 -14.96 6.13
N GLU A 427 -11.84 -15.53 5.76
CA GLU A 427 -12.02 -16.96 5.60
C GLU A 427 -11.93 -17.36 4.12
N GLU A 428 -11.12 -18.37 3.79
CA GLU A 428 -10.86 -18.80 2.41
C GLU A 428 -12.15 -19.16 1.64
N ALA A 429 -13.17 -19.64 2.35
CA ALA A 429 -14.46 -20.02 1.77
C ALA A 429 -15.42 -18.83 1.58
N LYS A 430 -15.10 -17.65 2.15
CA LYS A 430 -15.96 -16.45 2.17
C LYS A 430 -15.12 -15.19 1.90
N LEU A 431 -14.49 -15.14 0.73
CA LEU A 431 -13.62 -14.04 0.34
C LEU A 431 -14.38 -12.75 -0.04
N ASP A 432 -15.59 -12.58 0.42
CA ASP A 432 -16.46 -11.41 0.31
C ASP A 432 -16.85 -10.82 1.68
N GLU A 433 -16.34 -11.41 2.76
CA GLU A 433 -16.57 -10.98 4.13
C GLU A 433 -15.24 -10.74 4.87
N ILE A 434 -15.22 -9.76 5.77
CA ILE A 434 -14.11 -9.50 6.69
C ILE A 434 -14.67 -9.46 8.10
N GLU A 435 -14.16 -10.30 8.99
CA GLU A 435 -14.38 -10.16 10.43
C GLU A 435 -13.29 -9.24 10.99
N THR A 436 -13.66 -8.21 11.76
CA THR A 436 -12.68 -7.24 12.27
C THR A 436 -13.09 -6.66 13.62
N TRP A 437 -12.08 -6.40 14.48
CA TRP A 437 -12.25 -5.79 15.80
C TRP A 437 -10.96 -5.09 16.23
N ILE A 438 -11.03 -4.31 17.29
CA ILE A 438 -9.87 -3.77 17.97
C ILE A 438 -9.58 -4.65 19.22
N ARG A 439 -8.35 -5.14 19.33
CA ARG A 439 -7.82 -5.69 20.58
C ARG A 439 -7.16 -4.55 21.34
N LEU A 440 -7.69 -4.21 22.51
CA LEU A 440 -7.15 -3.16 23.36
C LEU A 440 -5.96 -3.65 24.20
N GLU A 441 -5.19 -2.71 24.73
CA GLU A 441 -4.00 -2.94 25.55
C GLU A 441 -4.27 -3.75 26.83
N ASP A 442 -5.49 -3.66 27.38
CA ASP A 442 -5.94 -4.44 28.55
C ASP A 442 -6.45 -5.85 28.20
N GLY A 443 -6.39 -6.23 26.92
CA GLY A 443 -6.87 -7.50 26.41
C GLY A 443 -8.36 -7.54 26.06
N SER A 444 -9.13 -6.48 26.28
CA SER A 444 -10.54 -6.40 25.90
C SER A 444 -10.72 -6.19 24.38
N ILE A 445 -11.95 -6.39 23.91
CA ILE A 445 -12.34 -6.20 22.49
C ILE A 445 -13.24 -4.97 22.36
N SER A 446 -13.00 -4.17 21.33
CA SER A 446 -13.83 -3.02 20.97
C SER A 446 -14.23 -3.10 19.48
N GLY A 447 -15.44 -2.63 19.14
CA GLY A 447 -15.86 -2.42 17.76
C GLY A 447 -15.85 -3.68 16.89
N HIS A 448 -16.25 -4.84 17.42
CA HIS A 448 -16.28 -6.10 16.66
C HIS A 448 -17.43 -6.08 15.65
N VAL A 449 -17.12 -6.24 14.37
CA VAL A 449 -18.07 -6.23 13.27
C VAL A 449 -17.68 -7.24 12.19
N THR A 450 -18.68 -7.62 11.37
CA THR A 450 -18.44 -8.32 10.10
C THR A 450 -18.77 -7.38 8.95
N LEU A 451 -17.77 -7.09 8.13
CA LEU A 451 -17.91 -6.27 6.93
C LEU A 451 -18.38 -7.18 5.79
N ASN A 452 -19.68 -7.21 5.58
CA ASN A 452 -20.36 -8.03 4.57
C ASN A 452 -21.43 -7.21 3.84
N SER A 453 -22.33 -7.86 3.13
CA SER A 453 -23.39 -7.19 2.36
C SER A 453 -24.34 -6.35 3.23
N THR A 454 -24.57 -6.71 4.49
CA THR A 454 -25.50 -6.04 5.42
C THR A 454 -24.81 -5.01 6.33
N TYR A 455 -23.47 -4.97 6.36
CA TYR A 455 -22.75 -3.99 7.16
C TYR A 455 -23.22 -2.57 6.88
N GLY A 456 -23.45 -1.83 7.98
CA GLY A 456 -24.00 -0.49 7.92
C GLY A 456 -25.52 -0.43 8.02
N GLN A 457 -26.19 -1.56 7.99
CA GLN A 457 -27.61 -1.74 8.32
C GLN A 457 -27.78 -2.52 9.63
N ASP A 458 -26.81 -3.38 9.94
CA ASP A 458 -26.76 -4.15 11.18
C ASP A 458 -26.62 -3.22 12.39
N ARG A 459 -27.08 -3.69 13.53
CA ARG A 459 -27.01 -2.97 14.80
C ARG A 459 -25.99 -3.61 15.72
N TYR A 460 -25.11 -2.77 16.27
CA TYR A 460 -24.04 -3.15 17.18
C TYR A 460 -24.13 -2.35 18.49
N PRO A 461 -23.57 -2.84 19.59
CA PRO A 461 -23.36 -2.03 20.78
C PRO A 461 -22.49 -0.79 20.46
N THR A 462 -22.84 0.35 21.02
CA THR A 462 -21.98 1.54 20.92
C THR A 462 -20.68 1.32 21.66
N VAL A 463 -19.60 1.85 21.11
CA VAL A 463 -18.26 1.81 21.73
C VAL A 463 -18.06 3.04 22.60
N ALA A 464 -17.61 2.85 23.83
CA ALA A 464 -17.22 3.95 24.72
C ALA A 464 -15.83 4.48 24.35
N ALA A 465 -15.63 5.79 24.47
CA ALA A 465 -14.33 6.42 24.36
C ALA A 465 -13.49 6.14 25.63
N LEU A 466 -12.96 4.92 25.71
CA LEU A 466 -12.13 4.51 26.85
C LEU A 466 -10.79 5.25 26.83
N LYS A 467 -10.38 5.70 28.01
CA LYS A 467 -9.06 6.30 28.23
C LYS A 467 -8.05 5.23 28.63
N SER A 468 -6.78 5.47 28.28
CA SER A 468 -5.70 4.61 28.70
C SER A 468 -5.57 4.53 30.20
N THR A 469 -5.40 3.33 30.73
CA THR A 469 -5.15 3.10 32.17
C THR A 469 -3.67 3.22 32.50
N GLY A 470 -2.81 3.36 31.51
CA GLY A 470 -1.35 3.30 31.61
C GLY A 470 -0.87 1.90 32.00
N LEU A 471 -0.19 1.22 31.11
CA LEU A 471 0.49 -0.05 31.43
C LEU A 471 1.67 0.20 32.37
#